data_11486eae9a696791de4d8f1d4f618b28
#
_entry.id   11486eae9a696791de4d8f1d4f618b28
#
_cell.length_a   1.000
_cell.length_b   1.000
_cell.length_c   1.000
_cell.angle_alpha   90.00
_cell.angle_beta   90.00
_cell.angle_gamma   90.00
#
_symmetry.space_group_name_H-M   'P 1'
#
loop_
_entity.id
_entity.type
_entity.pdbx_description
1 polymer ?
#
loop_
_entity_poly.entity_id
_entity_poly.type
_entity_poly.pdbx_seq_one_letter_code
_entity_poly.pdbx_strand_id
1 'polypeptide(L)'
;MKKLIIGAASLMLCAGLQAQDFKINPSGYFENHGANVMVFSDVYPEGHQGGVTLVLNGDRRAAGGDVRFEISQGQWQGLPKMRKRVVDEAANEIRVTLSYPDSAKHMAGFNPMLYPDFAFGYTIKVKGEKDYLVLTVDLDRPVPERFAGKLGFNLELVPSTLLGKPWIMDNRTGVFPHQAMGPTMKQTSNMEHIGDFNPKGKASLDQLLLDRKTYNPMIADDIVSAPLAAGKKFVLNPQDELAKITIESEKGDLMLYDGRINHNNGWFVLRSEFPAGTKGNAVRWIIRPTVTKEWRYAPVVQASQVGYHPGQKKVAVIELDKRDTDFRQPALYRIAADGRKLVKQQAAKDWGDFQRYHYLQFDFTEITEEGLYQVMYGDAASPVFRIAKDVWDKGIWQAEVEYFLPVQMCHMRVNEKYRVWHDFCHQDDARMAQTNINHIDGYSQGPSTLCKYQPGDLVPGLNVGGWHDAGDYDLRVESQAGEAYILAMAL
;
A
#
# COMPACT_ATOMS: atom_id res chain seq x y z
N MET A 1 12.90 -23.55 -74.35
CA MET A 1 12.83 -23.83 -72.91
C MET A 1 12.38 -22.58 -72.16
N LYS A 2 11.09 -22.48 -71.87
CA LYS A 2 10.48 -21.34 -71.17
C LYS A 2 10.36 -21.72 -69.69
N LYS A 3 11.03 -20.99 -68.77
CA LYS A 3 10.87 -21.16 -67.33
C LYS A 3 9.64 -20.36 -66.86
N LEU A 4 8.67 -21.07 -66.31
CA LEU A 4 7.50 -20.52 -65.67
C LEU A 4 7.91 -20.16 -64.23
N ILE A 5 7.81 -18.89 -63.88
CA ILE A 5 7.96 -18.42 -62.44
C ILE A 5 6.55 -18.31 -61.90
N ILE A 6 6.24 -19.18 -60.94
CA ILE A 6 5.00 -19.10 -60.14
C ILE A 6 5.30 -18.22 -58.95
N GLY A 7 4.78 -17.00 -58.98
CA GLY A 7 4.80 -16.12 -57.83
C GLY A 7 3.70 -16.51 -56.84
N ALA A 8 4.07 -17.02 -55.68
CA ALA A 8 3.15 -17.20 -54.57
C ALA A 8 2.92 -15.85 -53.88
N ALA A 9 1.76 -15.26 -54.09
CA ALA A 9 1.30 -14.12 -53.33
C ALA A 9 0.87 -14.59 -51.92
N SER A 10 1.71 -14.36 -50.92
CA SER A 10 1.32 -14.51 -49.52
C SER A 10 0.35 -13.38 -49.17
N LEU A 11 -0.94 -13.67 -49.10
CA LEU A 11 -1.92 -12.83 -48.42
C LEU A 11 -1.62 -12.91 -46.93
N MET A 12 -0.93 -11.92 -46.39
CA MET A 12 -0.97 -11.65 -44.95
C MET A 12 -2.37 -11.16 -44.60
N LEU A 13 -3.18 -12.05 -44.06
CA LEU A 13 -4.36 -11.65 -43.30
C LEU A 13 -3.83 -10.89 -42.06
N CYS A 14 -3.82 -9.58 -42.13
CA CYS A 14 -3.85 -8.75 -40.94
C CYS A 14 -5.23 -8.99 -40.28
N ALA A 15 -5.33 -10.01 -39.43
CA ALA A 15 -6.41 -10.07 -38.45
C ALA A 15 -6.28 -8.81 -37.60
N GLY A 16 -7.13 -7.83 -37.87
CA GLY A 16 -7.22 -6.63 -37.06
C GLY A 16 -7.45 -7.06 -35.61
N LEU A 17 -6.43 -6.84 -34.80
CA LEU A 17 -6.52 -6.95 -33.35
C LEU A 17 -7.55 -5.91 -32.89
N GLN A 18 -8.83 -6.31 -32.80
CA GLN A 18 -9.81 -5.50 -32.09
C GLN A 18 -9.34 -5.41 -30.66
N ALA A 19 -8.83 -4.24 -30.28
CA ALA A 19 -8.57 -3.92 -28.89
C ALA A 19 -9.89 -4.10 -28.13
N GLN A 20 -9.89 -4.92 -27.09
CA GLN A 20 -11.06 -5.03 -26.23
C GLN A 20 -11.15 -3.76 -25.40
N ASP A 21 -12.38 -3.24 -25.26
CA ASP A 21 -12.62 -2.00 -24.53
C ASP A 21 -12.51 -2.22 -23.02
N PHE A 22 -12.02 -1.21 -22.29
CA PHE A 22 -12.21 -1.15 -20.85
C PHE A 22 -13.69 -1.04 -20.55
N LYS A 23 -14.23 -1.98 -19.77
CA LYS A 23 -15.63 -2.01 -19.35
C LYS A 23 -15.74 -2.09 -17.85
N ILE A 24 -16.77 -1.48 -17.31
CA ILE A 24 -17.15 -1.65 -15.91
C ILE A 24 -17.70 -3.06 -15.75
N ASN A 25 -17.11 -3.82 -14.83
CA ASN A 25 -17.55 -5.17 -14.49
C ASN A 25 -18.65 -5.17 -13.41
N PRO A 26 -19.29 -6.31 -13.12
CA PRO A 26 -20.34 -6.38 -12.09
C PRO A 26 -19.88 -5.98 -10.67
N SER A 27 -18.58 -5.98 -10.40
CA SER A 27 -18.00 -5.51 -9.14
C SER A 27 -17.79 -4.00 -9.09
N GLY A 28 -18.13 -3.27 -10.17
CA GLY A 28 -18.10 -1.82 -10.22
C GLY A 28 -16.72 -1.20 -10.38
N TYR A 29 -15.81 -1.86 -11.10
CA TYR A 29 -14.52 -1.31 -11.52
C TYR A 29 -14.23 -1.63 -12.99
N PHE A 30 -13.33 -0.88 -13.62
CA PHE A 30 -12.95 -1.12 -15.01
C PHE A 30 -12.04 -2.35 -15.15
N GLU A 31 -12.33 -3.18 -16.12
CA GLU A 31 -11.57 -4.39 -16.40
C GLU A 31 -11.31 -4.54 -17.90
N ASN A 32 -10.10 -4.98 -18.23
CA ASN A 32 -9.71 -5.41 -19.56
C ASN A 32 -8.51 -6.37 -19.47
N HIS A 33 -8.73 -7.69 -19.64
CA HIS A 33 -7.69 -8.74 -19.70
C HIS A 33 -6.48 -8.55 -18.75
N GLY A 34 -6.72 -8.60 -17.45
CA GLY A 34 -5.66 -8.46 -16.43
C GLY A 34 -5.34 -7.01 -16.05
N ALA A 35 -5.81 -6.01 -16.80
CA ALA A 35 -5.75 -4.63 -16.40
C ALA A 35 -7.04 -4.23 -15.68
N ASN A 36 -6.93 -3.79 -14.44
CA ASN A 36 -8.07 -3.39 -13.61
C ASN A 36 -7.85 -1.99 -13.07
N VAL A 37 -8.87 -1.14 -13.13
CA VAL A 37 -8.83 0.21 -12.56
C VAL A 37 -10.00 0.40 -11.62
N MET A 38 -9.68 0.48 -10.34
CA MET A 38 -10.63 0.75 -9.27
C MET A 38 -10.71 2.26 -9.03
N VAL A 39 -11.89 2.75 -8.72
CA VAL A 39 -12.13 4.18 -8.45
C VAL A 39 -12.91 4.29 -7.15
N PHE A 40 -12.20 4.54 -6.05
CA PHE A 40 -12.77 4.66 -4.70
C PHE A 40 -13.68 3.48 -4.33
N SER A 41 -13.31 2.28 -4.72
CA SER A 41 -14.05 1.05 -4.43
C SER A 41 -13.36 0.18 -3.39
N ASP A 42 -12.15 0.50 -3.02
CA ASP A 42 -11.38 -0.12 -1.95
C ASP A 42 -11.28 0.85 -0.75
N VAL A 43 -11.23 0.28 0.43
CA VAL A 43 -11.12 1.01 1.70
C VAL A 43 -10.04 0.33 2.52
N TYR A 44 -9.08 1.12 3.01
CA TYR A 44 -8.09 0.62 3.96
C TYR A 44 -8.71 0.41 5.35
N PRO A 45 -8.14 -0.48 6.16
CA PRO A 45 -8.65 -0.74 7.52
C PRO A 45 -8.81 0.52 8.36
N GLU A 46 -7.93 1.50 8.20
CA GLU A 46 -7.97 2.80 8.88
C GLU A 46 -9.10 3.72 8.36
N GLY A 47 -9.93 3.26 7.46
CA GLY A 47 -11.07 4.00 6.91
C GLY A 47 -10.72 5.01 5.82
N HIS A 48 -9.52 4.93 5.24
CA HIS A 48 -9.18 5.69 4.05
C HIS A 48 -9.84 5.12 2.80
N GLN A 49 -10.22 5.98 1.88
CA GLN A 49 -10.56 5.55 0.53
C GLN A 49 -9.28 5.26 -0.25
N GLY A 50 -9.26 4.19 -1.02
CA GLY A 50 -8.11 3.78 -1.82
C GLY A 50 -7.82 4.68 -3.03
N GLY A 51 -8.72 5.64 -3.35
CA GLY A 51 -8.58 6.52 -4.50
C GLY A 51 -8.67 5.78 -5.83
N VAL A 52 -7.93 6.27 -6.83
CA VAL A 52 -7.78 5.56 -8.11
C VAL A 52 -6.63 4.58 -7.97
N THR A 53 -6.90 3.31 -8.24
CA THR A 53 -5.94 2.20 -8.11
C THR A 53 -5.81 1.47 -9.44
N LEU A 54 -4.57 1.20 -9.86
CA LEU A 54 -4.26 0.44 -11.05
C LEU A 54 -3.62 -0.90 -10.68
N VAL A 55 -4.24 -1.98 -11.14
CA VAL A 55 -3.71 -3.34 -11.03
C VAL A 55 -3.48 -3.86 -12.43
N LEU A 56 -2.28 -4.32 -12.71
CA LEU A 56 -1.92 -4.89 -14.00
C LEU A 56 -1.32 -6.27 -13.80
N ASN A 57 -1.97 -7.27 -14.40
CA ASN A 57 -1.55 -8.66 -14.35
C ASN A 57 -1.34 -9.21 -12.92
N GLY A 58 -2.29 -8.89 -12.03
CA GLY A 58 -2.28 -9.32 -10.64
C GLY A 58 -1.51 -8.40 -9.69
N ASP A 59 -0.62 -7.56 -10.19
CA ASP A 59 0.18 -6.64 -9.38
C ASP A 59 -0.45 -5.26 -9.29
N ARG A 60 -0.57 -4.73 -8.08
CA ARG A 60 -0.91 -3.32 -7.85
C ARG A 60 0.27 -2.46 -8.27
N ARG A 61 0.12 -1.69 -9.33
CA ARG A 61 1.17 -0.80 -9.87
C ARG A 61 1.07 0.61 -9.34
N ALA A 62 -0.15 1.08 -9.10
CA ALA A 62 -0.41 2.39 -8.52
C ALA A 62 -1.66 2.38 -7.65
N ALA A 63 -1.73 3.27 -6.68
CA ALA A 63 -2.86 3.44 -5.76
C ALA A 63 -2.97 4.91 -5.33
N GLY A 64 -3.92 5.19 -4.44
CA GLY A 64 -4.04 6.49 -3.79
C GLY A 64 -4.29 7.66 -4.73
N GLY A 65 -4.80 7.39 -5.96
CA GLY A 65 -5.11 8.42 -6.94
C GLY A 65 -6.17 9.39 -6.43
N ASP A 66 -5.74 10.54 -5.87
CA ASP A 66 -6.64 11.51 -5.26
C ASP A 66 -6.03 12.92 -5.28
N VAL A 67 -6.87 13.91 -4.99
CA VAL A 67 -6.41 15.28 -4.78
C VAL A 67 -5.69 15.36 -3.44
N ARG A 68 -4.47 15.86 -3.49
CA ARG A 68 -3.62 16.04 -2.31
C ARG A 68 -3.35 17.52 -2.08
N PHE A 69 -3.49 17.93 -0.83
CA PHE A 69 -3.18 19.26 -0.36
C PHE A 69 -2.03 19.16 0.65
N GLU A 70 -0.82 19.28 0.17
CA GLU A 70 0.39 18.98 0.91
C GLU A 70 1.48 20.01 0.64
N ILE A 71 2.30 20.27 1.64
CA ILE A 71 3.45 21.17 1.53
C ILE A 71 4.55 20.49 0.71
N SER A 72 4.79 19.23 0.99
CA SER A 72 5.73 18.37 0.29
C SER A 72 5.05 17.05 -0.06
N GLN A 73 5.40 16.49 -1.21
CA GLN A 73 4.80 15.24 -1.69
C GLN A 73 5.06 14.13 -0.71
N GLY A 74 3.97 13.53 -0.24
CA GLY A 74 4.00 12.45 0.70
C GLY A 74 3.91 12.84 2.16
N GLN A 75 3.68 14.09 2.47
CA GLN A 75 3.32 14.48 3.84
C GLN A 75 1.95 13.94 4.21
N TRP A 76 1.78 13.67 5.49
CA TRP A 76 0.47 13.40 6.06
C TRP A 76 -0.43 14.61 5.89
N GLN A 77 -1.65 14.36 5.49
CA GLN A 77 -2.61 15.40 5.21
C GLN A 77 -4.00 15.01 5.66
N GLY A 78 -4.84 16.03 5.77
CA GLY A 78 -6.24 15.83 6.07
C GLY A 78 -6.93 14.99 5.00
N LEU A 79 -7.84 14.13 5.45
CA LEU A 79 -8.60 13.28 4.57
C LEU A 79 -9.78 14.05 3.97
N PRO A 80 -10.11 13.83 2.69
CA PRO A 80 -11.35 14.29 2.11
C PRO A 80 -12.51 13.38 2.58
N LYS A 81 -13.72 13.92 2.54
CA LYS A 81 -14.94 13.16 2.75
C LYS A 81 -15.56 12.79 1.42
N MET A 82 -15.69 11.51 1.16
CA MET A 82 -16.46 11.03 0.03
C MET A 82 -17.94 11.36 0.24
N ARG A 83 -18.53 12.10 -0.69
CA ARG A 83 -19.94 12.52 -0.67
C ARG A 83 -20.82 11.57 -1.47
N LYS A 84 -20.34 11.18 -2.64
CA LYS A 84 -21.11 10.33 -3.54
C LYS A 84 -20.17 9.59 -4.50
N ARG A 85 -20.44 8.32 -4.72
CA ARG A 85 -19.86 7.52 -5.79
C ARG A 85 -20.97 7.04 -6.72
N VAL A 86 -20.81 7.24 -8.02
CA VAL A 86 -21.77 6.84 -9.05
C VAL A 86 -21.03 5.97 -10.07
N VAL A 87 -21.59 4.81 -10.33
CA VAL A 87 -21.15 3.90 -11.40
C VAL A 87 -22.21 3.99 -12.49
N ASP A 88 -21.83 4.48 -13.66
CA ASP A 88 -22.68 4.61 -14.84
C ASP A 88 -22.19 3.64 -15.89
N GLU A 89 -22.76 2.44 -15.92
CA GLU A 89 -22.38 1.39 -16.87
C GLU A 89 -22.70 1.78 -18.31
N ALA A 90 -23.79 2.52 -18.54
CA ALA A 90 -24.21 2.95 -19.88
C ALA A 90 -23.23 3.96 -20.47
N ALA A 91 -22.75 4.90 -19.67
CA ALA A 91 -21.72 5.86 -20.07
C ALA A 91 -20.31 5.30 -19.95
N ASN A 92 -20.13 4.10 -19.37
CA ASN A 92 -18.87 3.49 -19.03
C ASN A 92 -17.99 4.43 -18.18
N GLU A 93 -18.57 5.04 -17.14
CA GLU A 93 -17.98 6.10 -16.32
C GLU A 93 -18.21 5.86 -14.83
N ILE A 94 -17.16 6.08 -14.04
CA ILE A 94 -17.27 6.14 -12.57
C ILE A 94 -16.93 7.56 -12.13
N ARG A 95 -17.81 8.13 -11.31
CA ARG A 95 -17.70 9.49 -10.80
C ARG A 95 -17.76 9.50 -9.28
N VAL A 96 -16.79 10.19 -8.65
CA VAL A 96 -16.70 10.32 -7.20
C VAL A 96 -16.63 11.80 -6.85
N THR A 97 -17.56 12.25 -6.03
CA THR A 97 -17.60 13.62 -5.50
C THR A 97 -17.12 13.62 -4.07
N LEU A 98 -16.16 14.47 -3.76
CA LEU A 98 -15.53 14.59 -2.47
C LEU A 98 -15.57 16.04 -1.98
N SER A 99 -15.42 16.22 -0.68
CA SER A 99 -15.21 17.54 -0.06
C SER A 99 -14.01 17.48 0.87
N TYR A 100 -13.23 18.54 0.87
CA TYR A 100 -12.05 18.66 1.70
C TYR A 100 -12.19 19.88 2.63
N PRO A 101 -11.82 19.77 3.92
CA PRO A 101 -11.46 18.55 4.64
C PRO A 101 -12.70 17.77 5.11
N ASP A 102 -12.51 16.56 5.65
CA ASP A 102 -13.56 15.86 6.40
C ASP A 102 -13.66 16.41 7.82
N SER A 103 -14.52 17.39 8.03
CA SER A 103 -14.71 18.03 9.34
C SER A 103 -15.25 17.06 10.43
N ALA A 104 -15.83 15.92 10.04
CA ALA A 104 -16.33 14.91 11.00
C ALA A 104 -15.19 14.11 11.64
N LYS A 105 -14.01 14.13 11.07
CA LYS A 105 -12.80 13.51 11.63
C LYS A 105 -12.11 14.39 12.68
N HIS A 106 -12.78 15.44 13.15
CA HIS A 106 -12.32 16.39 14.18
C HIS A 106 -10.95 17.01 13.92
N MET A 107 -10.48 16.96 12.69
CA MET A 107 -9.15 17.41 12.31
C MET A 107 -8.03 16.68 13.09
N ALA A 108 -8.37 15.61 13.79
CA ALA A 108 -7.45 14.74 14.46
C ALA A 108 -7.01 13.66 13.47
N GLY A 109 -5.78 13.74 13.02
CA GLY A 109 -5.07 12.65 12.39
C GLY A 109 -4.13 12.03 13.42
N PHE A 110 -3.41 11.04 13.02
CA PHE A 110 -2.35 10.42 13.81
C PHE A 110 -1.25 11.41 14.27
N ASN A 111 -1.11 12.49 13.54
CA ASN A 111 -0.31 13.66 13.91
C ASN A 111 -1.21 14.88 13.94
N PRO A 112 -0.96 15.90 14.77
CA PRO A 112 -1.70 17.14 14.73
C PRO A 112 -1.48 17.80 13.37
N MET A 113 -2.36 17.46 12.45
CA MET A 113 -2.36 18.08 11.12
C MET A 113 -3.07 19.40 11.21
N LEU A 114 -2.33 20.46 10.92
CA LEU A 114 -2.95 21.74 10.66
C LEU A 114 -3.55 21.71 9.26
N TYR A 115 -4.87 21.59 9.23
CA TYR A 115 -5.60 21.65 7.98
C TYR A 115 -5.46 23.04 7.36
N PRO A 116 -5.22 23.12 6.06
CA PRO A 116 -5.25 24.40 5.36
C PRO A 116 -6.58 25.10 5.55
N ASP A 117 -6.55 26.42 5.70
CA ASP A 117 -7.77 27.27 5.76
C ASP A 117 -8.38 27.43 4.37
N PHE A 118 -8.74 26.32 3.76
CA PHE A 118 -9.35 26.25 2.43
C PHE A 118 -10.22 25.00 2.31
N ALA A 119 -11.52 25.20 2.39
CA ALA A 119 -12.48 24.12 2.16
C ALA A 119 -12.98 24.20 0.71
N PHE A 120 -12.99 23.06 0.02
CA PHE A 120 -13.44 22.92 -1.36
C PHE A 120 -14.05 21.56 -1.65
N GLY A 121 -14.88 21.51 -2.69
CA GLY A 121 -15.38 20.27 -3.27
C GLY A 121 -14.67 19.95 -4.58
N TYR A 122 -14.57 18.66 -4.89
CA TYR A 122 -14.02 18.22 -6.15
C TYR A 122 -14.67 16.93 -6.61
N THR A 123 -14.55 16.66 -7.90
CA THR A 123 -15.02 15.43 -8.51
C THR A 123 -13.93 14.78 -9.30
N ILE A 124 -13.65 13.52 -8.99
CA ILE A 124 -12.80 12.65 -9.80
C ILE A 124 -13.72 11.81 -10.68
N LYS A 125 -13.45 11.81 -11.97
CA LYS A 125 -14.19 11.05 -12.96
C LYS A 125 -13.24 10.22 -13.78
N VAL A 126 -13.52 8.94 -13.91
CA VAL A 126 -12.79 8.03 -14.79
C VAL A 126 -13.76 7.44 -15.79
N LYS A 127 -13.44 7.52 -17.05
CA LYS A 127 -14.22 6.97 -18.15
C LYS A 127 -13.40 5.95 -18.90
N GLY A 128 -13.95 4.76 -19.11
CA GLY A 128 -13.36 3.73 -19.97
C GLY A 128 -13.66 4.04 -21.42
N GLU A 129 -12.61 4.11 -22.20
CA GLU A 129 -12.65 4.19 -23.66
C GLU A 129 -12.19 2.83 -24.23
N LYS A 130 -11.69 2.78 -25.46
CA LYS A 130 -11.26 1.53 -26.08
C LYS A 130 -10.15 0.84 -25.27
N ASP A 131 -8.90 1.23 -25.52
CA ASP A 131 -7.70 0.66 -24.92
C ASP A 131 -7.10 1.55 -23.83
N TYR A 132 -7.84 2.57 -23.38
CA TYR A 132 -7.39 3.55 -22.39
C TYR A 132 -8.54 4.05 -21.50
N LEU A 133 -8.16 4.73 -20.43
CA LEU A 133 -9.09 5.42 -19.56
C LEU A 133 -8.77 6.92 -19.57
N VAL A 134 -9.82 7.71 -19.41
CA VAL A 134 -9.72 9.16 -19.25
C VAL A 134 -10.04 9.50 -17.81
N LEU A 135 -9.06 10.06 -17.10
CA LEU A 135 -9.23 10.56 -15.74
C LEU A 135 -9.32 12.08 -15.78
N THR A 136 -10.33 12.64 -15.14
CA THR A 136 -10.48 14.10 -14.98
C THR A 136 -10.71 14.46 -13.52
N VAL A 137 -10.24 15.64 -13.13
CA VAL A 137 -10.49 16.24 -11.82
C VAL A 137 -11.11 17.61 -12.01
N ASP A 138 -12.28 17.80 -11.43
CA ASP A 138 -13.02 19.08 -11.47
C ASP A 138 -13.07 19.70 -10.06
N LEU A 139 -12.69 20.98 -9.93
CA LEU A 139 -12.78 21.76 -8.68
C LEU A 139 -14.01 22.65 -8.67
N ASP A 140 -14.70 22.76 -7.53
CA ASP A 140 -15.90 23.60 -7.37
C ASP A 140 -15.55 25.10 -7.24
N ARG A 141 -14.32 25.41 -6.84
CA ARG A 141 -13.86 26.81 -6.62
C ARG A 141 -12.40 27.00 -7.03
N PRO A 142 -11.99 28.25 -7.30
CA PRO A 142 -10.63 28.53 -7.71
C PRO A 142 -9.62 28.30 -6.58
N VAL A 143 -8.44 27.78 -6.94
CA VAL A 143 -7.31 27.64 -6.02
C VAL A 143 -6.77 29.01 -5.63
N PRO A 144 -6.71 29.38 -4.35
CA PRO A 144 -6.10 30.62 -3.90
C PRO A 144 -4.60 30.69 -4.24
N GLU A 145 -4.07 31.88 -4.51
CA GLU A 145 -2.66 32.14 -4.86
C GLU A 145 -1.69 31.55 -3.84
N ARG A 146 -1.99 31.71 -2.54
CA ARG A 146 -1.15 31.20 -1.42
C ARG A 146 -1.00 29.68 -1.42
N PHE A 147 -1.82 28.95 -2.17
CA PHE A 147 -1.80 27.50 -2.27
C PHE A 147 -1.30 26.98 -3.62
N ALA A 148 -0.79 27.86 -4.47
CA ALA A 148 -0.13 27.46 -5.70
C ALA A 148 1.03 26.48 -5.41
N GLY A 149 1.12 25.39 -6.18
CA GLY A 149 2.13 24.34 -5.99
C GLY A 149 1.89 23.39 -4.82
N LYS A 150 0.86 23.64 -3.98
CA LYS A 150 0.56 22.83 -2.80
C LYS A 150 -0.64 21.91 -2.98
N LEU A 151 -1.49 22.22 -3.93
CA LEU A 151 -2.67 21.44 -4.29
C LEU A 151 -2.44 20.77 -5.65
N GLY A 152 -2.75 19.48 -5.75
CA GLY A 152 -2.59 18.73 -6.99
C GLY A 152 -3.28 17.37 -6.93
N PHE A 153 -3.32 16.68 -8.06
CA PHE A 153 -3.72 15.28 -8.14
C PHE A 153 -2.47 14.39 -8.10
N ASN A 154 -2.42 13.47 -7.15
CA ASN A 154 -1.36 12.49 -7.00
C ASN A 154 -1.84 11.10 -7.43
N LEU A 155 -0.93 10.31 -7.98
CA LEU A 155 -1.05 8.87 -8.14
C LEU A 155 0.21 8.25 -7.54
N GLU A 156 0.05 7.43 -6.52
CA GLU A 156 1.13 6.79 -5.77
C GLU A 156 1.53 5.50 -6.49
N LEU A 157 2.81 5.41 -6.87
CA LEU A 157 3.36 4.26 -7.59
C LEU A 157 4.03 3.31 -6.60
N VAL A 158 3.72 2.01 -6.69
CA VAL A 158 4.12 0.97 -5.71
C VAL A 158 5.61 0.61 -5.84
N PRO A 159 6.48 0.98 -4.90
CA PRO A 159 7.93 0.83 -5.04
C PRO A 159 8.38 -0.62 -5.22
N SER A 160 7.78 -1.56 -4.50
CA SER A 160 8.17 -2.99 -4.58
C SER A 160 8.12 -3.56 -6.00
N THR A 161 7.29 -3.00 -6.87
CA THR A 161 7.18 -3.41 -8.27
C THR A 161 8.06 -2.58 -9.22
N LEU A 162 8.72 -1.52 -8.71
CA LEU A 162 9.38 -0.50 -9.52
C LEU A 162 10.89 -0.34 -9.26
N LEU A 163 11.38 -0.71 -8.08
CA LEU A 163 12.79 -0.55 -7.75
C LEU A 163 13.69 -1.15 -8.82
N GLY A 164 14.63 -0.35 -9.35
CA GLY A 164 15.52 -0.74 -10.45
C GLY A 164 14.86 -0.80 -11.82
N LYS A 165 13.58 -0.48 -11.97
CA LYS A 165 12.87 -0.46 -13.26
C LYS A 165 12.99 0.89 -13.95
N PRO A 166 13.05 0.93 -15.29
CA PRO A 166 13.16 2.17 -16.05
C PRO A 166 11.81 2.90 -16.17
N TRP A 167 11.93 4.21 -16.36
CA TRP A 167 10.85 5.10 -16.75
C TRP A 167 11.28 6.07 -17.84
N ILE A 168 10.31 6.60 -18.60
CA ILE A 168 10.52 7.65 -19.59
C ILE A 168 9.52 8.78 -19.32
N MET A 169 10.00 10.01 -19.30
CA MET A 169 9.18 11.23 -19.22
C MET A 169 9.53 12.13 -20.38
N ASP A 170 8.69 12.18 -21.41
CA ASP A 170 8.99 12.80 -22.73
C ASP A 170 10.33 12.31 -23.26
N ASN A 171 11.35 13.18 -23.29
CA ASN A 171 12.71 12.86 -23.74
C ASN A 171 13.69 12.51 -22.63
N ARG A 172 13.21 12.48 -21.37
CA ARG A 172 14.04 12.10 -20.20
C ARG A 172 13.83 10.64 -19.88
N THR A 173 14.91 9.98 -19.51
CA THR A 173 14.89 8.59 -19.08
C THR A 173 15.50 8.47 -17.69
N GLY A 174 15.05 7.50 -16.92
CA GLY A 174 15.62 7.21 -15.62
C GLY A 174 15.29 5.81 -15.14
N VAL A 175 15.81 5.48 -13.97
CA VAL A 175 15.56 4.23 -13.27
C VAL A 175 15.06 4.60 -11.87
N PHE A 176 14.05 3.90 -11.38
CA PHE A 176 13.58 4.08 -10.01
C PHE A 176 14.67 3.64 -9.03
N PRO A 177 15.16 4.55 -8.17
CA PRO A 177 16.29 4.23 -7.29
C PRO A 177 15.88 3.26 -6.17
N HIS A 178 16.76 2.33 -5.82
CA HIS A 178 16.54 1.43 -4.68
C HIS A 178 16.53 2.20 -3.35
N GLN A 179 17.46 3.15 -3.19
CA GLN A 179 17.51 4.03 -2.03
C GLN A 179 16.65 5.28 -2.23
N ALA A 180 16.07 5.79 -1.16
CA ALA A 180 15.40 7.09 -1.18
C ALA A 180 16.45 8.19 -1.34
N MET A 181 16.65 8.68 -2.55
CA MET A 181 17.73 9.61 -2.90
C MET A 181 17.38 10.55 -4.07
N GLY A 182 16.11 10.88 -4.19
CA GLY A 182 15.68 11.87 -5.18
C GLY A 182 16.24 13.27 -4.88
N PRO A 183 16.17 14.19 -5.85
CA PRO A 183 16.57 15.57 -5.62
C PRO A 183 15.64 16.23 -4.59
N THR A 184 16.19 17.18 -3.84
CA THR A 184 15.45 17.99 -2.89
C THR A 184 15.52 19.47 -3.26
N MET A 185 14.47 20.20 -2.94
CA MET A 185 14.49 21.65 -2.95
C MET A 185 15.12 22.18 -1.66
N LYS A 186 15.19 23.49 -1.51
CA LYS A 186 15.66 24.12 -0.28
C LYS A 186 14.88 23.56 0.90
N GLN A 187 15.59 23.12 1.93
CA GLN A 187 14.99 22.80 3.22
C GLN A 187 14.37 24.07 3.80
N THR A 188 13.12 23.96 4.19
CA THR A 188 12.37 25.01 4.84
C THR A 188 11.71 24.41 6.07
N SER A 189 11.59 25.21 7.13
CA SER A 189 10.89 24.75 8.32
C SER A 189 9.42 24.50 8.01
N ASN A 190 8.88 23.36 8.39
CA ASN A 190 7.45 23.09 8.32
C ASN A 190 6.63 24.13 9.08
N MET A 191 7.19 24.74 10.11
CA MET A 191 6.54 25.82 10.86
C MET A 191 6.28 27.07 10.03
N GLU A 192 7.17 27.44 9.11
CA GLU A 192 6.95 28.55 8.19
C GLU A 192 5.77 28.25 7.25
N HIS A 193 5.73 27.05 6.70
CA HIS A 193 4.65 26.62 5.81
C HIS A 193 3.30 26.47 6.52
N ILE A 194 3.30 25.97 7.75
CA ILE A 194 2.09 25.84 8.56
C ILE A 194 1.43 27.18 8.77
N GLY A 195 2.21 28.24 9.03
CA GLY A 195 1.68 29.59 9.16
C GLY A 195 0.94 30.09 7.92
N ASP A 196 1.44 29.74 6.73
CA ASP A 196 0.80 30.07 5.46
C ASP A 196 -0.47 29.25 5.21
N PHE A 197 -0.49 28.01 5.69
CA PHE A 197 -1.63 27.10 5.54
C PHE A 197 -2.82 27.49 6.42
N ASN A 198 -2.54 27.71 7.68
CA ASN A 198 -3.56 28.05 8.66
C ASN A 198 -2.97 28.93 9.79
N PRO A 199 -3.03 30.27 9.66
CA PRO A 199 -2.49 31.17 10.66
C PRO A 199 -3.08 30.99 12.07
N LYS A 200 -4.36 30.61 12.15
CA LYS A 200 -5.02 30.35 13.46
C LYS A 200 -4.53 29.04 14.08
N GLY A 201 -4.41 28.00 13.26
CA GLY A 201 -3.88 26.71 13.70
C GLY A 201 -2.41 26.81 14.13
N LYS A 202 -1.61 27.65 13.46
CA LYS A 202 -0.23 27.94 13.85
C LYS A 202 -0.13 28.46 15.29
N ALA A 203 -0.98 29.40 15.67
CA ALA A 203 -0.98 29.94 17.03
C ALA A 203 -1.25 28.87 18.09
N SER A 204 -2.16 27.91 17.80
CA SER A 204 -2.42 26.77 18.69
C SER A 204 -1.23 25.81 18.75
N LEU A 205 -0.56 25.55 17.62
CA LEU A 205 0.62 24.71 17.58
C LEU A 205 1.82 25.36 18.27
N ASP A 206 2.04 26.66 18.06
CA ASP A 206 3.10 27.42 18.76
C ASP A 206 2.91 27.32 20.27
N GLN A 207 1.68 27.38 20.78
CA GLN A 207 1.38 27.20 22.20
C GLN A 207 1.72 25.81 22.71
N LEU A 208 1.43 24.76 21.94
CA LEU A 208 1.77 23.38 22.26
C LEU A 208 3.29 23.13 22.24
N LEU A 209 4.04 23.87 21.44
CA LEU A 209 5.47 23.69 21.25
C LEU A 209 6.34 24.60 22.11
N LEU A 210 5.77 25.66 22.71
CA LEU A 210 6.50 26.65 23.49
C LEU A 210 7.34 26.07 24.63
N ASP A 211 6.89 24.97 25.22
CA ASP A 211 7.56 24.33 26.36
C ASP A 211 8.49 23.20 25.93
N ARG A 212 8.58 22.90 24.64
CA ARG A 212 9.38 21.77 24.13
C ARG A 212 10.64 22.27 23.43
N LYS A 213 11.74 22.25 24.12
CA LYS A 213 13.09 22.47 23.56
C LYS A 213 13.66 21.26 22.81
N THR A 214 12.87 20.22 22.63
CA THR A 214 13.29 18.95 22.07
C THR A 214 12.74 18.74 20.67
N TYR A 215 13.39 17.87 19.92
CA TYR A 215 13.00 17.38 18.61
C TYR A 215 11.49 17.11 18.52
N ASN A 216 10.86 17.69 17.53
CA ASN A 216 9.47 17.48 17.23
C ASN A 216 9.36 16.91 15.80
N PRO A 217 8.91 15.67 15.63
CA PRO A 217 8.81 15.03 14.30
C PRO A 217 7.91 15.80 13.34
N MET A 218 6.95 16.58 13.83
CA MET A 218 6.13 17.44 12.97
C MET A 218 6.90 18.61 12.34
N ILE A 219 7.99 19.01 12.94
CA ILE A 219 8.82 20.14 12.45
C ILE A 219 10.05 19.61 11.69
N ALA A 220 10.32 18.31 11.82
CA ALA A 220 11.53 17.71 11.27
C ALA A 220 11.45 17.37 9.78
N ASP A 221 10.25 17.38 9.19
CA ASP A 221 10.06 17.17 7.75
C ASP A 221 10.34 18.42 6.94
N ASP A 222 11.55 18.94 7.08
CA ASP A 222 12.01 20.11 6.31
C ASP A 222 12.44 19.77 4.89
N ILE A 223 12.36 18.48 4.52
CA ILE A 223 12.76 18.02 3.21
C ILE A 223 11.58 18.14 2.25
N VAL A 224 11.74 19.02 1.26
CA VAL A 224 10.81 19.13 0.15
C VAL A 224 11.41 18.43 -1.06
N SER A 225 10.72 17.39 -1.54
CA SER A 225 11.14 16.66 -2.73
C SER A 225 11.05 17.56 -3.97
N ALA A 226 12.09 17.55 -4.80
CA ALA A 226 12.04 18.10 -6.14
C ALA A 226 11.70 16.97 -7.13
N PRO A 227 11.07 17.27 -8.28
CA PRO A 227 10.72 16.24 -9.24
C PRO A 227 11.97 15.61 -9.86
N LEU A 228 11.96 14.28 -9.98
CA LEU A 228 12.93 13.51 -10.78
C LEU A 228 12.85 13.92 -12.25
N ALA A 229 11.63 14.16 -12.72
CA ALA A 229 11.34 14.62 -14.07
C ALA A 229 9.97 15.30 -14.12
N ALA A 230 9.79 16.17 -15.12
CA ALA A 230 8.51 16.76 -15.47
C ALA A 230 8.32 16.72 -16.99
N GLY A 231 7.06 16.55 -17.44
CA GLY A 231 6.70 16.45 -18.86
C GLY A 231 5.22 16.21 -19.08
N LYS A 232 4.85 15.81 -20.27
CA LYS A 232 3.45 15.55 -20.66
C LYS A 232 3.13 14.07 -20.80
N LYS A 233 4.14 13.23 -21.04
CA LYS A 233 3.96 11.81 -21.28
C LYS A 233 4.93 11.02 -20.39
N PHE A 234 4.36 10.17 -19.56
CA PHE A 234 5.09 9.28 -18.66
C PHE A 234 4.88 7.83 -19.07
N VAL A 235 5.97 7.07 -19.20
CA VAL A 235 5.95 5.63 -19.49
C VAL A 235 6.65 4.89 -18.36
N LEU A 236 5.91 4.06 -17.71
CA LEU A 236 6.35 3.15 -16.66
C LEU A 236 6.72 1.80 -17.26
N ASN A 237 7.87 1.23 -16.90
CA ASN A 237 8.35 -0.08 -17.37
C ASN A 237 8.30 -0.23 -18.91
N PRO A 238 8.94 0.67 -19.69
CA PRO A 238 8.83 0.67 -21.14
C PRO A 238 9.29 -0.63 -21.82
N GLN A 239 10.14 -1.42 -21.14
CA GLN A 239 10.68 -2.68 -21.64
C GLN A 239 9.84 -3.91 -21.35
N ASP A 240 8.80 -3.78 -20.54
CA ASP A 240 8.01 -4.92 -20.03
C ASP A 240 6.54 -4.78 -20.40
N GLU A 241 6.13 -5.47 -21.47
CA GLU A 241 4.75 -5.42 -21.96
C GLU A 241 3.71 -5.89 -20.94
N LEU A 242 4.10 -6.70 -19.94
CA LEU A 242 3.20 -7.13 -18.86
C LEU A 242 3.08 -6.10 -17.72
N ALA A 243 3.94 -5.09 -17.71
CA ALA A 243 3.99 -4.10 -16.62
C ALA A 243 3.96 -2.65 -17.12
N LYS A 244 3.97 -2.44 -18.43
CA LYS A 244 4.02 -1.09 -19.04
C LYS A 244 2.69 -0.36 -18.86
N ILE A 245 2.80 0.88 -18.39
CA ILE A 245 1.68 1.82 -18.29
C ILE A 245 2.14 3.14 -18.91
N THR A 246 1.33 3.71 -19.78
CA THR A 246 1.55 5.06 -20.33
C THR A 246 0.51 6.01 -19.75
N ILE A 247 0.96 7.16 -19.26
CA ILE A 247 0.10 8.24 -18.78
C ILE A 247 0.46 9.51 -19.54
N GLU A 248 -0.53 10.12 -20.20
CA GLU A 248 -0.38 11.39 -20.94
C GLU A 248 -1.27 12.43 -20.27
N SER A 249 -0.73 13.63 -20.04
CA SER A 249 -1.50 14.76 -19.51
C SER A 249 -1.88 15.72 -20.63
N GLU A 250 -3.17 15.86 -20.86
CA GLU A 250 -3.72 16.87 -21.75
C GLU A 250 -3.85 18.23 -21.05
N LYS A 251 -3.84 18.24 -19.70
CA LYS A 251 -3.91 19.45 -18.90
C LYS A 251 -3.04 19.35 -17.66
N GLY A 252 -2.18 20.37 -17.45
CA GLY A 252 -1.12 20.39 -16.46
C GLY A 252 0.11 19.57 -16.91
N ASP A 253 1.18 19.65 -16.17
CA ASP A 253 2.36 18.82 -16.36
C ASP A 253 2.29 17.60 -15.45
N LEU A 254 2.89 16.49 -15.86
CA LEU A 254 3.19 15.36 -15.01
C LEU A 254 4.54 15.62 -14.35
N MET A 255 4.60 15.43 -13.05
CA MET A 255 5.84 15.51 -12.26
C MET A 255 6.02 14.19 -11.51
N LEU A 256 7.19 13.58 -11.66
CA LEU A 256 7.55 12.35 -10.97
C LEU A 256 8.44 12.68 -9.77
N TYR A 257 8.06 12.22 -8.59
CA TYR A 257 8.80 12.43 -7.34
C TYR A 257 9.21 11.10 -6.71
N ASP A 258 10.32 11.13 -5.98
CA ASP A 258 10.62 10.11 -4.98
C ASP A 258 10.09 10.58 -3.62
N GLY A 259 8.86 10.24 -3.32
CA GLY A 259 8.21 10.63 -2.06
C GLY A 259 8.79 9.92 -0.83
N ARG A 260 9.58 8.85 -1.01
CA ARG A 260 10.22 8.10 0.08
C ARG A 260 11.31 8.89 0.80
N ILE A 261 11.77 10.01 0.25
CA ILE A 261 12.65 10.97 0.92
C ILE A 261 11.95 11.55 2.15
N ASN A 262 10.66 11.73 2.07
CA ASN A 262 9.82 12.16 3.18
C ASN A 262 9.45 10.93 4.02
N HIS A 263 9.78 10.89 5.30
CA HIS A 263 9.65 9.70 6.14
C HIS A 263 8.22 9.18 6.29
N ASN A 264 7.22 10.00 6.06
CA ASN A 264 5.81 9.60 6.12
C ASN A 264 5.27 9.04 4.81
N ASN A 265 6.11 8.89 3.79
CA ASN A 265 5.69 8.36 2.50
C ASN A 265 6.61 7.23 2.04
N GLY A 266 6.01 6.10 1.71
CA GLY A 266 6.73 4.95 1.15
C GLY A 266 6.67 4.84 -0.38
N TRP A 267 6.23 5.86 -1.12
CA TRP A 267 5.82 5.78 -2.53
C TRP A 267 6.66 6.66 -3.45
N PHE A 268 6.75 6.27 -4.73
CA PHE A 268 6.97 7.25 -5.79
C PHE A 268 5.65 7.92 -6.12
N VAL A 269 5.67 9.19 -6.51
CA VAL A 269 4.45 9.96 -6.75
C VAL A 269 4.49 10.55 -8.16
N LEU A 270 3.46 10.27 -8.95
CA LEU A 270 3.18 11.00 -10.18
C LEU A 270 2.11 12.05 -9.87
N ARG A 271 2.42 13.33 -10.10
CA ARG A 271 1.57 14.45 -9.69
C ARG A 271 1.32 15.44 -10.83
N SER A 272 0.10 15.99 -10.86
CA SER A 272 -0.18 17.24 -11.56
C SER A 272 -0.64 18.30 -10.58
N GLU A 273 0.10 19.41 -10.50
CA GLU A 273 -0.25 20.53 -9.64
C GLU A 273 -1.36 21.38 -10.24
N PHE A 274 -2.11 22.02 -9.36
CA PHE A 274 -3.16 22.97 -9.76
C PHE A 274 -2.65 24.39 -9.61
N PRO A 275 -2.47 25.13 -10.72
CA PRO A 275 -2.11 26.53 -10.66
C PRO A 275 -3.15 27.36 -9.90
N ALA A 276 -2.73 28.49 -9.35
CA ALA A 276 -3.63 29.48 -8.77
C ALA A 276 -4.74 29.86 -9.76
N GLY A 277 -5.95 30.10 -9.24
CA GLY A 277 -7.12 30.40 -10.05
C GLY A 277 -7.77 29.20 -10.76
N THR A 278 -7.17 28.00 -10.70
CA THR A 278 -7.74 26.80 -11.31
C THR A 278 -9.10 26.47 -10.70
N LYS A 279 -10.13 26.35 -11.55
CA LYS A 279 -11.49 25.94 -11.24
C LYS A 279 -12.03 25.08 -12.37
N GLY A 280 -12.94 24.15 -12.06
CA GLY A 280 -13.45 23.18 -13.04
C GLY A 280 -12.36 22.17 -13.39
N ASN A 281 -12.23 21.81 -14.68
CA ASN A 281 -11.29 20.81 -15.16
C ASN A 281 -9.83 21.18 -14.80
N ALA A 282 -9.34 20.66 -13.69
CA ALA A 282 -7.98 20.90 -13.19
C ALA A 282 -6.96 19.91 -13.77
N VAL A 283 -7.38 18.66 -14.02
CA VAL A 283 -6.55 17.61 -14.59
C VAL A 283 -7.33 16.85 -15.65
N ARG A 284 -6.64 16.44 -16.71
CA ARG A 284 -7.12 15.46 -17.66
C ARG A 284 -5.95 14.57 -18.08
N TRP A 285 -5.98 13.32 -17.61
CA TRP A 285 -5.00 12.29 -17.92
C TRP A 285 -5.60 11.22 -18.81
N ILE A 286 -4.81 10.75 -19.77
CA ILE A 286 -5.08 9.54 -20.56
C ILE A 286 -4.19 8.44 -20.01
N ILE A 287 -4.80 7.39 -19.47
CA ILE A 287 -4.10 6.27 -18.84
C ILE A 287 -4.24 5.05 -19.73
N ARG A 288 -3.11 4.52 -20.23
CA ARG A 288 -3.03 3.33 -21.08
C ARG A 288 -2.18 2.25 -20.41
N PRO A 289 -2.78 1.36 -19.60
CA PRO A 289 -2.10 0.12 -19.24
C PRO A 289 -1.95 -0.77 -20.48
N THR A 290 -0.85 -1.47 -20.62
CA THR A 290 -0.73 -2.47 -21.69
C THR A 290 -1.63 -3.65 -21.37
N VAL A 291 -2.48 -4.03 -22.32
CA VAL A 291 -3.42 -5.14 -22.19
C VAL A 291 -2.92 -6.32 -23.02
N THR A 292 -2.68 -7.46 -22.35
CA THR A 292 -2.23 -8.69 -22.98
C THR A 292 -3.38 -9.69 -23.00
N LYS A 293 -3.98 -9.91 -24.17
CA LYS A 293 -5.20 -10.74 -24.34
C LYS A 293 -5.06 -12.15 -23.76
N GLU A 294 -3.91 -12.76 -23.99
CA GLU A 294 -3.66 -14.15 -23.59
C GLU A 294 -3.11 -14.26 -22.18
N TRP A 295 -2.97 -13.14 -21.47
CA TRP A 295 -2.47 -13.20 -20.10
C TRP A 295 -3.41 -14.02 -19.21
N ARG A 296 -2.81 -14.92 -18.45
CA ARG A 296 -3.44 -15.72 -17.42
C ARG A 296 -2.64 -15.57 -16.12
N TYR A 297 -3.34 -15.53 -15.03
CA TYR A 297 -2.70 -15.64 -13.73
C TYR A 297 -2.00 -16.99 -13.64
N ALA A 298 -0.70 -16.99 -13.37
CA ALA A 298 0.05 -18.23 -13.24
C ALA A 298 -0.40 -18.97 -11.96
N PRO A 299 -0.55 -20.29 -12.01
CA PRO A 299 -0.91 -21.06 -10.83
C PRO A 299 0.05 -20.83 -9.67
N VAL A 300 -0.49 -20.67 -8.46
CA VAL A 300 0.29 -20.56 -7.23
C VAL A 300 -0.05 -21.76 -6.35
N VAL A 301 0.98 -22.48 -5.89
CA VAL A 301 0.81 -23.62 -5.00
C VAL A 301 1.24 -23.23 -3.60
N GLN A 302 0.30 -23.19 -2.68
CA GLN A 302 0.51 -22.78 -1.30
C GLN A 302 0.47 -24.00 -0.38
N ALA A 303 1.51 -24.13 0.44
CA ALA A 303 1.62 -25.12 1.50
C ALA A 303 2.09 -24.43 2.78
N SER A 304 1.95 -25.09 3.92
CA SER A 304 2.47 -24.53 5.18
C SER A 304 3.97 -24.31 5.10
N GLN A 305 4.41 -23.07 5.30
CA GLN A 305 5.83 -22.72 5.35
C GLN A 305 6.54 -23.36 6.55
N VAL A 306 5.80 -23.57 7.62
CA VAL A 306 6.26 -24.25 8.82
C VAL A 306 6.43 -25.75 8.57
N GLY A 307 5.59 -26.32 7.69
CA GLY A 307 5.48 -27.75 7.49
C GLY A 307 4.28 -28.33 8.18
N TYR A 308 4.29 -29.65 8.38
CA TYR A 308 3.16 -30.40 8.91
C TYR A 308 3.61 -31.47 9.90
N HIS A 309 2.87 -31.62 10.99
CA HIS A 309 3.01 -32.78 11.86
C HIS A 309 2.41 -34.02 11.15
N PRO A 310 3.01 -35.22 11.27
CA PRO A 310 2.50 -36.42 10.62
C PRO A 310 1.03 -36.71 10.86
N GLY A 311 0.55 -36.47 12.09
CA GLY A 311 -0.84 -36.75 12.50
C GLY A 311 -1.84 -35.61 12.20
N GLN A 312 -1.43 -34.48 11.65
CA GLN A 312 -2.39 -33.43 11.34
C GLN A 312 -2.97 -33.51 9.93
N LYS A 313 -4.07 -32.80 9.68
CA LYS A 313 -4.60 -32.63 8.34
C LYS A 313 -3.60 -31.85 7.49
N LYS A 314 -3.31 -32.34 6.28
CA LYS A 314 -2.33 -31.75 5.36
C LYS A 314 -2.99 -31.46 4.03
N VAL A 315 -3.13 -30.17 3.73
CA VAL A 315 -3.75 -29.70 2.48
C VAL A 315 -2.88 -28.61 1.87
N ALA A 316 -2.59 -28.72 0.59
CA ALA A 316 -2.08 -27.62 -0.21
C ALA A 316 -3.24 -26.94 -0.95
N VAL A 317 -3.16 -25.62 -1.06
CA VAL A 317 -4.12 -24.81 -1.82
C VAL A 317 -3.49 -24.41 -3.13
N ILE A 318 -4.21 -24.62 -4.23
CA ILE A 318 -3.79 -24.21 -5.56
C ILE A 318 -4.69 -23.08 -5.98
N GLU A 319 -4.10 -21.91 -6.20
CA GLU A 319 -4.77 -20.72 -6.66
C GLU A 319 -4.54 -20.56 -8.17
N LEU A 320 -5.63 -20.41 -8.91
CA LEU A 320 -5.67 -20.43 -10.37
C LEU A 320 -6.33 -19.15 -10.91
N ASP A 321 -6.09 -18.87 -12.18
CA ASP A 321 -6.92 -17.90 -12.90
C ASP A 321 -8.37 -18.41 -12.94
N LYS A 322 -9.32 -17.53 -12.60
CA LYS A 322 -10.74 -17.86 -12.60
C LYS A 322 -11.27 -18.38 -13.96
N ARG A 323 -10.57 -18.09 -15.03
CA ARG A 323 -10.91 -18.54 -16.40
C ARG A 323 -10.31 -19.89 -16.74
N ASP A 324 -9.52 -20.51 -15.83
CA ASP A 324 -8.98 -21.85 -16.05
C ASP A 324 -10.10 -22.88 -15.83
N THR A 325 -10.28 -23.76 -16.81
CA THR A 325 -11.32 -24.79 -16.82
C THR A 325 -10.74 -26.20 -16.93
N ASP A 326 -9.47 -26.31 -17.27
CA ASP A 326 -8.77 -27.60 -17.40
C ASP A 326 -7.82 -27.79 -16.20
N PHE A 327 -8.30 -28.50 -15.18
CA PHE A 327 -7.58 -28.69 -13.93
C PHE A 327 -6.65 -29.89 -14.03
N ARG A 328 -5.35 -29.63 -13.90
CA ARG A 328 -4.32 -30.66 -13.84
C ARG A 328 -4.37 -31.38 -12.49
N GLN A 329 -3.82 -32.58 -12.45
CA GLN A 329 -3.64 -33.29 -11.18
C GLN A 329 -2.37 -32.79 -10.47
N PRO A 330 -2.47 -32.23 -9.27
CA PRO A 330 -1.29 -31.93 -8.47
C PRO A 330 -0.57 -33.21 -8.04
N ALA A 331 0.71 -33.06 -7.80
CA ALA A 331 1.59 -34.16 -7.39
C ALA A 331 2.43 -33.76 -6.17
N LEU A 332 2.47 -34.63 -5.17
CA LEU A 332 3.37 -34.53 -4.02
C LEU A 332 4.64 -35.32 -4.29
N TYR A 333 5.76 -34.65 -4.16
CA TYR A 333 7.08 -35.25 -4.27
C TYR A 333 7.79 -35.23 -2.92
N ARG A 334 8.46 -36.33 -2.59
CA ARG A 334 9.47 -36.37 -1.54
C ARG A 334 10.80 -35.92 -2.12
N ILE A 335 11.50 -35.06 -1.41
CA ILE A 335 12.85 -34.61 -1.78
C ILE A 335 13.87 -35.51 -1.11
N ALA A 336 14.69 -36.18 -1.90
CA ALA A 336 15.76 -37.07 -1.45
C ALA A 336 17.11 -36.61 -2.02
N ALA A 337 18.19 -37.18 -1.50
CA ALA A 337 19.55 -36.81 -1.95
C ALA A 337 19.78 -37.10 -3.45
N ASP A 338 19.08 -38.08 -4.00
CA ASP A 338 19.11 -38.49 -5.41
C ASP A 338 18.01 -37.82 -6.28
N GLY A 339 17.28 -36.84 -5.72
CA GLY A 339 16.28 -36.09 -6.45
C GLY A 339 14.87 -36.18 -5.89
N ARG A 340 13.89 -35.86 -6.72
CA ARG A 340 12.45 -35.89 -6.37
C ARG A 340 11.87 -37.27 -6.63
N LYS A 341 11.12 -37.81 -5.68
CA LYS A 341 10.37 -39.08 -5.80
C LYS A 341 8.90 -38.80 -5.69
N LEU A 342 8.12 -39.18 -6.69
CA LEU A 342 6.66 -39.05 -6.66
C LEU A 342 6.08 -39.89 -5.53
N VAL A 343 5.27 -39.30 -4.65
CA VAL A 343 4.63 -39.96 -3.52
C VAL A 343 3.13 -40.10 -3.75
N LYS A 344 2.50 -39.03 -4.27
CA LYS A 344 1.06 -39.02 -4.52
C LYS A 344 0.76 -38.13 -5.72
N GLN A 345 -0.16 -38.55 -6.57
CA GLN A 345 -0.74 -37.75 -7.62
C GLN A 345 -2.23 -38.11 -7.76
N GLN A 346 -3.08 -37.10 -7.65
CA GLN A 346 -4.52 -37.27 -7.79
C GLN A 346 -5.21 -35.95 -8.10
N ALA A 347 -6.45 -36.00 -8.56
CA ALA A 347 -7.27 -34.82 -8.71
C ALA A 347 -7.44 -34.11 -7.37
N ALA A 348 -7.27 -32.79 -7.38
CA ALA A 348 -7.59 -31.96 -6.23
C ALA A 348 -9.11 -31.75 -6.14
N LYS A 349 -9.60 -31.48 -4.95
CA LYS A 349 -10.99 -31.07 -4.73
C LYS A 349 -11.17 -29.66 -5.24
N ASP A 350 -12.14 -29.46 -6.12
CA ASP A 350 -12.60 -28.14 -6.48
C ASP A 350 -13.25 -27.46 -5.26
N TRP A 351 -12.67 -26.32 -4.83
CA TRP A 351 -13.20 -25.53 -3.72
C TRP A 351 -14.10 -24.40 -4.25
N GLY A 352 -13.85 -23.92 -5.47
CA GLY A 352 -14.62 -22.89 -6.14
C GLY A 352 -13.93 -21.55 -6.24
N ASP A 353 -14.72 -20.54 -6.63
CA ASP A 353 -14.26 -19.19 -6.85
C ASP A 353 -14.30 -18.36 -5.57
N PHE A 354 -13.26 -17.56 -5.35
CA PHE A 354 -13.25 -16.50 -4.36
C PHE A 354 -12.59 -15.25 -4.94
N GLN A 355 -13.29 -14.15 -4.94
CA GLN A 355 -12.87 -12.87 -5.56
C GLN A 355 -12.42 -13.06 -7.02
N ARG A 356 -11.12 -12.93 -7.32
CA ARG A 356 -10.55 -12.97 -8.67
C ARG A 356 -10.00 -14.31 -9.08
N TYR A 357 -9.95 -15.28 -8.18
CA TYR A 357 -9.25 -16.55 -8.35
C TYR A 357 -10.18 -17.74 -8.20
N HIS A 358 -9.75 -18.86 -8.75
CA HIS A 358 -10.33 -20.17 -8.55
C HIS A 358 -9.40 -21.02 -7.69
N TYR A 359 -9.94 -21.80 -6.76
CA TYR A 359 -9.14 -22.53 -5.78
C TYR A 359 -9.41 -24.04 -5.82
N LEU A 360 -8.31 -24.79 -5.77
CA LEU A 360 -8.34 -26.24 -5.59
C LEU A 360 -7.67 -26.59 -4.27
N GLN A 361 -8.14 -27.69 -3.65
CA GLN A 361 -7.57 -28.28 -2.43
C GLN A 361 -6.98 -29.65 -2.73
N PHE A 362 -5.68 -29.81 -2.52
CA PHE A 362 -4.98 -31.08 -2.64
C PHE A 362 -4.68 -31.63 -1.27
N ASP A 363 -5.43 -32.67 -0.87
CA ASP A 363 -5.30 -33.36 0.42
C ASP A 363 -4.27 -34.48 0.31
N PHE A 364 -3.29 -34.47 1.21
CA PHE A 364 -2.27 -35.48 1.37
C PHE A 364 -2.11 -35.93 2.86
N THR A 365 -3.21 -35.85 3.60
CA THR A 365 -3.27 -36.14 5.05
C THR A 365 -2.72 -37.50 5.40
N GLU A 366 -2.92 -38.53 4.53
CA GLU A 366 -2.46 -39.87 4.75
C GLU A 366 -0.95 -40.05 4.67
N ILE A 367 -0.20 -39.05 4.13
CA ILE A 367 1.25 -39.12 4.08
C ILE A 367 1.81 -38.74 5.45
N THR A 368 2.26 -39.72 6.19
CA THR A 368 2.74 -39.59 7.57
C THR A 368 4.27 -39.79 7.70
N GLU A 369 4.91 -40.25 6.63
CA GLU A 369 6.37 -40.46 6.62
C GLU A 369 7.12 -39.12 6.78
N GLU A 370 8.05 -39.07 7.72
CA GLU A 370 8.85 -37.85 7.95
C GLU A 370 9.82 -37.60 6.81
N GLY A 371 9.98 -36.35 6.41
CA GLY A 371 10.88 -35.98 5.32
C GLY A 371 10.62 -34.56 4.77
N LEU A 372 11.31 -34.26 3.67
CA LEU A 372 11.11 -33.03 2.89
C LEU A 372 10.20 -33.31 1.72
N TYR A 373 9.26 -32.40 1.50
CA TYR A 373 8.21 -32.56 0.48
C TYR A 373 7.99 -31.27 -0.32
N GLN A 374 7.45 -31.44 -1.51
CA GLN A 374 7.05 -30.34 -2.37
C GLN A 374 5.81 -30.72 -3.18
N VAL A 375 4.84 -29.86 -3.26
CA VAL A 375 3.66 -30.03 -4.13
C VAL A 375 3.92 -29.30 -5.46
N MET A 376 3.64 -30.00 -6.56
CA MET A 376 3.74 -29.47 -7.92
C MET A 376 2.35 -29.42 -8.56
N TYR A 377 2.10 -28.38 -9.36
CA TYR A 377 0.93 -28.25 -10.23
C TYR A 377 1.39 -27.75 -11.60
N GLY A 378 1.58 -28.65 -12.53
CA GLY A 378 2.29 -28.33 -13.78
C GLY A 378 3.71 -27.83 -13.47
N ASP A 379 4.02 -26.62 -13.93
CA ASP A 379 5.32 -25.99 -13.69
C ASP A 379 5.37 -25.21 -12.36
N ALA A 380 4.23 -24.98 -11.73
CA ALA A 380 4.15 -24.29 -10.45
C ALA A 380 4.50 -25.26 -9.30
N ALA A 381 5.20 -24.75 -8.30
CA ALA A 381 5.66 -25.52 -7.16
C ALA A 381 5.41 -24.76 -5.84
N SER A 382 5.04 -25.50 -4.79
CA SER A 382 5.09 -24.96 -3.44
C SER A 382 6.54 -24.70 -3.01
N PRO A 383 6.80 -23.90 -1.97
CA PRO A 383 8.02 -24.03 -1.19
C PRO A 383 8.21 -25.48 -0.73
N VAL A 384 9.47 -25.89 -0.53
CA VAL A 384 9.76 -27.18 0.12
C VAL A 384 9.39 -27.07 1.59
N PHE A 385 8.69 -28.06 2.11
CA PHE A 385 8.26 -28.13 3.50
C PHE A 385 8.63 -29.45 4.16
N ARG A 386 8.59 -29.48 5.48
CA ARG A 386 8.82 -30.69 6.28
C ARG A 386 7.50 -31.35 6.65
N ILE A 387 7.48 -32.68 6.66
CA ILE A 387 6.58 -33.47 7.49
C ILE A 387 7.45 -34.05 8.60
N ALA A 388 7.23 -33.68 9.85
CA ALA A 388 8.05 -34.10 10.97
C ALA A 388 7.29 -34.00 12.30
N LYS A 389 7.61 -34.88 13.26
CA LYS A 389 7.01 -34.85 14.60
C LYS A 389 7.41 -33.60 15.37
N ASP A 390 8.64 -33.14 15.14
CA ASP A 390 9.22 -31.97 15.80
C ASP A 390 8.96 -30.65 15.05
N VAL A 391 8.03 -30.64 14.09
CA VAL A 391 7.81 -29.47 13.20
C VAL A 391 7.42 -28.22 13.95
N TRP A 392 6.82 -28.36 15.14
CA TRP A 392 6.40 -27.25 16.00
C TRP A 392 7.43 -26.86 17.08
N ASP A 393 8.48 -27.65 17.26
CA ASP A 393 9.40 -27.51 18.41
C ASP A 393 10.35 -26.33 18.27
N LYS A 394 10.75 -25.99 17.04
CA LYS A 394 11.76 -24.95 16.78
C LYS A 394 11.43 -24.11 15.55
N GLY A 395 11.84 -22.83 15.60
CA GLY A 395 11.81 -21.92 14.47
C GLY A 395 10.40 -21.40 14.08
N ILE A 396 9.41 -21.52 14.96
CA ILE A 396 8.03 -21.12 14.72
C ILE A 396 7.60 -20.00 15.67
N TRP A 397 7.48 -20.32 16.94
CA TRP A 397 7.06 -19.36 17.96
C TRP A 397 8.25 -18.60 18.58
N GLN A 398 9.46 -19.17 18.50
CA GLN A 398 10.64 -18.56 19.11
C GLN A 398 10.94 -17.17 18.52
N ALA A 399 10.84 -17.02 17.20
CA ALA A 399 11.07 -15.75 16.54
C ALA A 399 10.08 -14.67 16.99
N GLU A 400 8.83 -15.04 17.23
CA GLU A 400 7.81 -14.12 17.76
C GLU A 400 8.14 -13.67 19.19
N VAL A 401 8.56 -14.62 20.05
CA VAL A 401 8.96 -14.28 21.43
C VAL A 401 10.26 -13.48 21.45
N GLU A 402 11.25 -13.88 20.64
CA GLU A 402 12.52 -13.16 20.55
C GLU A 402 12.37 -11.71 20.07
N TYR A 403 11.35 -11.44 19.27
CA TYR A 403 11.08 -10.07 18.79
C TYR A 403 10.79 -9.11 19.96
N PHE A 404 10.04 -9.54 20.96
CA PHE A 404 9.75 -8.71 22.13
C PHE A 404 11.01 -8.33 22.90
N LEU A 405 11.99 -9.22 23.01
CA LEU A 405 13.20 -9.01 23.80
C LEU A 405 14.05 -7.83 23.32
N PRO A 406 14.45 -7.75 22.02
CA PRO A 406 15.37 -6.69 21.58
C PRO A 406 14.67 -5.38 21.23
N VAL A 407 13.38 -5.38 20.94
CA VAL A 407 12.70 -4.24 20.34
C VAL A 407 11.60 -3.70 21.24
N GLN A 408 10.77 -4.56 21.79
CA GLN A 408 9.53 -4.14 22.44
C GLN A 408 9.57 -4.12 23.96
N MET A 409 10.47 -4.86 24.62
CA MET A 409 10.53 -4.84 26.09
C MET A 409 10.75 -3.43 26.65
N CYS A 410 10.01 -3.08 27.71
CA CYS A 410 10.08 -1.79 28.35
C CYS A 410 10.48 -1.92 29.82
N HIS A 411 11.02 -0.86 30.42
CA HIS A 411 11.44 -0.79 31.84
C HIS A 411 12.46 -1.85 32.28
N MET A 412 13.13 -2.49 31.35
CA MET A 412 14.10 -3.53 31.65
C MET A 412 15.26 -3.51 30.65
N ARG A 413 16.37 -4.02 31.12
CA ARG A 413 17.55 -4.24 30.27
C ARG A 413 17.58 -5.68 29.79
N VAL A 414 17.66 -5.86 28.48
CA VAL A 414 17.83 -7.17 27.85
C VAL A 414 19.22 -7.28 27.24
N ASN A 415 20.03 -8.16 27.79
CA ASN A 415 21.38 -8.37 27.29
C ASN A 415 21.75 -9.85 27.28
N GLU A 416 22.63 -10.19 26.32
CA GLU A 416 23.24 -11.50 26.19
C GLU A 416 24.74 -11.35 26.00
N LYS A 417 25.53 -11.92 26.89
CA LYS A 417 27.00 -11.89 26.83
C LYS A 417 27.55 -10.48 26.59
N TYR A 418 27.92 -10.19 25.34
CA TYR A 418 28.52 -8.92 24.93
C TYR A 418 27.57 -7.96 24.25
N ARG A 419 26.28 -8.32 24.14
CA ARG A 419 25.26 -7.53 23.45
C ARG A 419 24.24 -6.99 24.43
N VAL A 420 23.97 -5.71 24.34
CA VAL A 420 22.77 -5.10 24.89
C VAL A 420 21.78 -5.00 23.73
N TRP A 421 20.70 -5.78 23.81
CA TRP A 421 19.63 -5.76 22.84
C TRP A 421 18.69 -4.60 23.07
N HIS A 422 18.41 -4.32 24.35
CA HIS A 422 17.57 -3.25 24.79
C HIS A 422 18.09 -2.76 26.15
N ASP A 423 18.12 -1.45 26.37
CA ASP A 423 18.46 -0.86 27.66
C ASP A 423 17.20 -0.26 28.31
N PHE A 424 17.35 0.25 29.51
CA PHE A 424 16.26 0.87 30.24
C PHE A 424 15.65 2.05 29.48
N CYS A 425 14.34 2.10 29.45
CA CYS A 425 13.55 3.21 28.91
C CYS A 425 12.38 3.51 29.83
N HIS A 426 11.70 4.64 29.65
CA HIS A 426 10.50 5.05 30.36
C HIS A 426 10.63 4.99 31.90
N GLN A 427 11.82 5.31 32.44
CA GLN A 427 12.07 5.18 33.89
C GLN A 427 11.39 6.27 34.70
N ASP A 428 10.98 7.37 34.12
CA ASP A 428 10.43 8.57 34.72
C ASP A 428 8.99 8.90 34.30
N ASP A 429 8.36 8.06 33.48
CA ASP A 429 7.04 8.31 32.92
C ASP A 429 5.85 7.68 33.64
N ALA A 430 6.09 6.90 34.72
CA ALA A 430 5.04 6.30 35.53
C ALA A 430 4.27 7.33 36.37
N ARG A 431 3.82 8.41 35.75
CA ARG A 431 3.10 9.51 36.41
C ARG A 431 1.71 9.64 35.80
N MET A 432 0.78 10.02 36.68
CA MET A 432 -0.58 10.32 36.24
C MET A 432 -0.56 11.48 35.24
N ALA A 433 -1.18 11.28 34.10
CA ALA A 433 -1.24 12.28 33.03
C ALA A 433 -1.96 13.57 33.47
N GLN A 434 -1.52 14.71 32.97
CA GLN A 434 -2.22 15.97 33.12
C GLN A 434 -3.58 15.90 32.42
N THR A 435 -4.59 16.53 33.02
CA THR A 435 -5.93 16.58 32.45
C THR A 435 -6.12 17.78 31.52
N ASN A 436 -7.06 17.67 30.62
CA ASN A 436 -7.42 18.75 29.67
C ASN A 436 -6.24 19.23 28.78
N ILE A 437 -5.30 18.36 28.52
CA ILE A 437 -4.19 18.61 27.60
C ILE A 437 -4.46 17.89 26.29
N ASN A 438 -4.27 18.61 25.18
CA ASN A 438 -4.22 18.00 23.86
C ASN A 438 -2.82 17.44 23.65
N HIS A 439 -2.74 16.14 23.38
CA HIS A 439 -1.50 15.50 23.00
C HIS A 439 -1.12 15.85 21.56
N ILE A 440 0.15 15.72 21.26
CA ILE A 440 0.69 16.04 19.93
C ILE A 440 0.10 15.15 18.82
N ASP A 441 -0.31 13.94 19.17
CA ASP A 441 -0.97 12.97 18.30
C ASP A 441 -2.48 13.21 18.12
N GLY A 442 -3.01 14.29 18.69
CA GLY A 442 -4.41 14.68 18.56
C GLY A 442 -5.34 14.10 19.62
N TYR A 443 -4.85 13.30 20.56
CA TYR A 443 -5.64 12.84 21.70
C TYR A 443 -5.88 13.98 22.68
N SER A 444 -7.05 13.98 23.30
CA SER A 444 -7.38 14.88 24.39
C SER A 444 -7.51 14.11 25.68
N GLN A 445 -6.66 14.40 26.65
CA GLN A 445 -6.70 13.78 27.97
C GLN A 445 -7.86 14.35 28.77
N GLY A 446 -8.84 13.50 29.09
CA GLY A 446 -9.91 13.84 30.00
C GLY A 446 -9.50 13.79 31.48
N PRO A 447 -10.40 14.18 32.40
CA PRO A 447 -10.13 14.08 33.83
C PRO A 447 -10.05 12.61 34.25
N SER A 448 -9.08 12.28 35.09
CA SER A 448 -9.00 10.98 35.77
C SER A 448 -9.94 10.93 36.96
N THR A 449 -11.06 10.26 36.79
CA THR A 449 -12.08 10.13 37.83
C THR A 449 -12.17 8.74 38.47
N LEU A 450 -11.40 7.78 37.91
CA LEU A 450 -11.51 6.36 38.25
C LEU A 450 -10.40 5.88 39.22
N CYS A 451 -9.45 6.73 39.54
CA CYS A 451 -8.35 6.38 40.42
C CYS A 451 -8.08 7.46 41.49
N LYS A 452 -7.30 7.11 42.50
CA LYS A 452 -6.94 8.00 43.61
C LYS A 452 -5.80 8.98 43.30
N TYR A 453 -5.12 8.79 42.16
CA TYR A 453 -3.95 9.59 41.83
C TYR A 453 -4.34 10.90 41.17
N GLN A 454 -3.62 11.96 41.52
CA GLN A 454 -3.76 13.28 40.92
C GLN A 454 -2.79 13.46 39.77
N PRO A 455 -3.05 14.38 38.82
CA PRO A 455 -2.10 14.70 37.75
C PRO A 455 -0.68 14.97 38.29
N GLY A 456 0.31 14.28 37.70
CA GLY A 456 1.71 14.34 38.12
C GLY A 456 2.12 13.38 39.23
N ASP A 457 1.17 12.74 39.91
CA ASP A 457 1.49 11.74 40.93
C ASP A 457 2.22 10.54 40.32
N LEU A 458 3.21 10.03 41.04
CA LEU A 458 3.84 8.75 40.71
C LEU A 458 2.86 7.60 40.97
N VAL A 459 2.63 6.75 39.98
CA VAL A 459 1.82 5.55 40.13
C VAL A 459 2.74 4.35 40.37
N PRO A 460 2.80 3.80 41.58
CA PRO A 460 3.74 2.74 41.91
C PRO A 460 3.52 1.49 41.06
N GLY A 461 4.59 0.93 40.52
CA GLY A 461 4.59 -0.32 39.78
C GLY A 461 4.28 -0.19 38.28
N LEU A 462 4.01 1.02 37.76
CA LEU A 462 3.83 1.19 36.31
C LEU A 462 5.14 1.24 35.52
N ASN A 463 6.27 1.48 36.20
CA ASN A 463 7.60 1.50 35.58
C ASN A 463 8.34 0.16 35.76
N VAL A 464 7.63 -0.94 35.69
CA VAL A 464 8.19 -2.30 35.85
C VAL A 464 7.62 -3.22 34.76
N GLY A 465 8.50 -3.70 33.88
CA GLY A 465 8.13 -4.63 32.81
C GLY A 465 7.24 -3.99 31.75
N GLY A 466 6.56 -4.83 30.98
CA GLY A 466 5.76 -4.42 29.84
C GLY A 466 6.56 -4.40 28.54
N TRP A 467 5.89 -3.99 27.48
CA TRP A 467 6.50 -3.86 26.14
C TRP A 467 5.83 -2.73 25.37
N HIS A 468 6.56 -2.21 24.38
CA HIS A 468 6.05 -1.18 23.49
C HIS A 468 5.03 -1.76 22.52
N ASP A 469 4.05 -0.97 22.16
CA ASP A 469 3.01 -1.32 21.20
C ASP A 469 3.56 -1.44 19.76
N ALA A 470 4.33 -0.45 19.37
CA ALA A 470 4.88 -0.35 18.02
C ALA A 470 6.26 0.34 18.00
N GLY A 471 6.68 0.82 16.85
CA GLY A 471 7.98 1.48 16.68
C GLY A 471 8.09 2.89 17.26
N ASP A 472 7.01 3.46 17.73
CA ASP A 472 6.94 4.78 18.38
C ASP A 472 7.12 4.72 19.91
N TYR A 473 7.36 3.52 20.42
CA TYR A 473 7.72 3.25 21.83
C TYR A 473 6.66 3.62 22.86
N ASP A 474 5.40 3.70 22.49
CA ASP A 474 4.32 3.93 23.45
C ASP A 474 3.90 2.65 24.19
N LEU A 475 3.33 2.83 25.36
CA LEU A 475 2.83 1.76 26.22
C LEU A 475 1.30 1.82 26.26
N ARG A 476 0.65 0.95 25.52
CA ARG A 476 -0.81 0.90 25.42
C ARG A 476 -1.39 -0.23 26.25
N VAL A 477 -2.20 0.10 27.23
CA VAL A 477 -2.82 -0.88 28.14
C VAL A 477 -3.72 -1.87 27.39
N GLU A 478 -4.46 -1.41 26.40
CA GLU A 478 -5.33 -2.27 25.59
C GLU A 478 -4.56 -3.33 24.82
N SER A 479 -3.44 -2.97 24.20
CA SER A 479 -2.57 -3.91 23.49
C SER A 479 -1.95 -4.91 24.44
N GLN A 480 -1.30 -4.42 25.51
CA GLN A 480 -0.63 -5.26 26.48
C GLN A 480 -1.57 -6.24 27.20
N ALA A 481 -2.76 -5.78 27.57
CA ALA A 481 -3.74 -6.66 28.22
C ALA A 481 -4.22 -7.79 27.30
N GLY A 482 -4.49 -7.47 26.04
CA GLY A 482 -4.90 -8.46 25.03
C GLY A 482 -3.79 -9.47 24.72
N GLU A 483 -2.58 -9.00 24.53
CA GLU A 483 -1.41 -9.85 24.24
C GLU A 483 -1.06 -10.75 25.43
N ALA A 484 -1.04 -10.21 26.65
CA ALA A 484 -0.81 -10.99 27.86
C ALA A 484 -1.86 -12.10 28.03
N TYR A 485 -3.13 -11.80 27.72
CA TYR A 485 -4.20 -12.79 27.75
C TYR A 485 -3.96 -13.90 26.72
N ILE A 486 -3.61 -13.57 25.47
CA ILE A 486 -3.35 -14.55 24.44
C ILE A 486 -2.11 -15.40 24.76
N LEU A 487 -1.03 -14.79 25.27
CA LEU A 487 0.16 -15.51 25.70
C LEU A 487 -0.15 -16.47 26.84
N ALA A 488 -0.96 -16.07 27.82
CA ALA A 488 -1.41 -16.94 28.89
C ALA A 488 -2.31 -18.08 28.41
N MET A 489 -3.05 -17.89 27.34
CA MET A 489 -3.86 -18.96 26.72
C MET A 489 -2.99 -19.96 25.92
N ALA A 490 -1.83 -19.53 25.44
CA ALA A 490 -0.90 -20.38 24.68
C ALA A 490 -0.05 -21.31 25.57
N LEU A 491 0.10 -20.97 26.86
CA LEU A 491 0.79 -21.80 27.87
C LEU A 491 -0.07 -22.98 28.33
#